data_a8c8630f68f1df2a74eb76e6684af899
#
_entry.id   a8c8630f68f1df2a74eb76e6684af899
#
_cell.length_a   1.000
_cell.length_b   1.000
_cell.length_c   1.000
_cell.angle_alpha   90.00
_cell.angle_beta   90.00
_cell.angle_gamma   90.00
#
_symmetry.space_group_name_H-M   'P 1'
#
loop_
_entity.id
_entity.type
_entity.pdbx_description
1 polymer ?
#
loop_
_entity_poly.entity_id
_entity_poly.type
_entity_poly.pdbx_seq_one_letter_code
_entity_poly.pdbx_strand_id
1 'polypeptide(L)'
;PRLGTFEGGFQAFLDLLAERVREQGGAIHLNAPVSAVRQTDGDRWLVESGGATHTYNAVISTSAPQILRRLVHELPDAYAAKLDALKYMGAAVVILALDRQLLTDGTYWLSLPAEHPDKSRAEFPFLALVEHTNYMDRSHYGGDHLVYCGDYIPPDHEYFDLSEDELAERFIKVLHTFNPTFSPEWIRKKWVFRTRYAQPVPFVNQSQALPDVRTPLRGLYLASMSQVYPWDRGTNYAVEMGRRAAGLLREDLEG
;
A
#
# COMPACT_ATOMS: atom_id res chain seq x y z
N PRO A 1 6.55 7.97 -22.92
CA PRO A 1 6.07 6.73 -22.27
C PRO A 1 4.55 6.64 -22.41
N ARG A 2 4.02 5.43 -22.56
CA ARG A 2 2.57 5.21 -22.55
C ARG A 2 2.19 4.68 -21.17
N LEU A 3 1.13 5.22 -20.58
CA LEU A 3 0.49 4.65 -19.41
C LEU A 3 -0.36 3.46 -19.84
N GLY A 4 -0.40 2.43 -19.03
CA GLY A 4 -1.24 1.25 -19.24
C GLY A 4 -1.93 0.88 -17.94
N THR A 5 -3.13 0.33 -18.05
CA THR A 5 -3.87 -0.25 -16.92
C THR A 5 -4.54 -1.54 -17.40
N PHE A 6 -5.03 -2.33 -16.46
CA PHE A 6 -5.78 -3.53 -16.77
C PHE A 6 -7.25 -3.18 -17.03
N GLU A 7 -7.88 -3.83 -18.00
CA GLU A 7 -9.32 -3.81 -18.13
C GLU A 7 -9.95 -4.38 -16.86
N GLY A 8 -10.90 -3.65 -16.24
CA GLY A 8 -11.41 -3.98 -14.91
C GLY A 8 -10.53 -3.50 -13.76
N GLY A 9 -9.44 -2.75 -14.05
CA GLY A 9 -8.54 -2.18 -13.04
C GLY A 9 -7.59 -3.20 -12.42
N PHE A 10 -6.83 -2.77 -11.42
CA PHE A 10 -5.87 -3.63 -10.70
C PHE A 10 -6.55 -4.79 -9.95
N GLN A 11 -7.80 -4.63 -9.54
CA GLN A 11 -8.53 -5.70 -8.88
C GLN A 11 -8.70 -6.92 -9.79
N ALA A 12 -9.04 -6.73 -11.07
CA ALA A 12 -9.17 -7.82 -12.03
C ALA A 12 -7.88 -8.64 -12.17
N PHE A 13 -6.72 -7.96 -12.18
CA PHE A 13 -5.42 -8.64 -12.18
C PHE A 13 -5.20 -9.48 -10.91
N LEU A 14 -5.54 -8.91 -9.74
CA LEU A 14 -5.40 -9.61 -8.46
C LEU A 14 -6.37 -10.79 -8.34
N ASP A 15 -7.58 -10.67 -8.85
CA ASP A 15 -8.57 -11.75 -8.84
C ASP A 15 -8.10 -12.94 -9.70
N LEU A 16 -7.57 -12.68 -10.91
CA LEU A 16 -6.99 -13.71 -11.77
C LEU A 16 -5.77 -14.39 -11.10
N LEU A 17 -4.93 -13.61 -10.42
CA LEU A 17 -3.79 -14.18 -9.69
C LEU A 17 -4.25 -15.06 -8.53
N ALA A 18 -5.26 -14.61 -7.79
CA ALA A 18 -5.84 -15.37 -6.68
C ALA A 18 -6.51 -16.68 -7.15
N GLU A 19 -7.20 -16.63 -8.27
CA GLU A 19 -7.77 -17.83 -8.91
C GLU A 19 -6.65 -18.83 -9.26
N ARG A 20 -5.58 -18.36 -9.89
CA ARG A 20 -4.45 -19.21 -10.26
C ARG A 20 -3.76 -19.84 -9.04
N VAL A 21 -3.64 -19.10 -7.94
CA VAL A 21 -3.11 -19.66 -6.67
C VAL A 21 -4.00 -20.80 -6.16
N ARG A 22 -5.32 -20.62 -6.19
CA ARG A 22 -6.26 -21.66 -5.74
C ARG A 22 -6.27 -22.90 -6.65
N GLU A 23 -6.20 -22.71 -7.97
CA GLU A 23 -6.08 -23.81 -8.95
C GLU A 23 -4.83 -24.68 -8.70
N GLN A 24 -3.76 -24.06 -8.17
CA GLN A 24 -2.53 -24.77 -7.82
C GLN A 24 -2.55 -25.35 -6.39
N GLY A 25 -3.70 -25.35 -5.72
CA GLY A 25 -3.88 -25.91 -4.38
C GLY A 25 -3.51 -24.95 -3.25
N GLY A 26 -3.20 -23.68 -3.54
CA GLY A 26 -2.95 -22.67 -2.53
C GLY A 26 -4.22 -22.18 -1.86
N ALA A 27 -4.16 -21.86 -0.57
CA ALA A 27 -5.25 -21.25 0.19
C ALA A 27 -5.01 -19.75 0.37
N ILE A 28 -6.09 -18.95 0.26
CA ILE A 28 -6.07 -17.51 0.50
C ILE A 28 -7.08 -17.21 1.59
N HIS A 29 -6.62 -16.65 2.70
CA HIS A 29 -7.44 -16.24 3.84
C HIS A 29 -7.48 -14.71 3.91
N LEU A 30 -8.63 -14.12 3.65
CA LEU A 30 -8.89 -12.70 3.81
C LEU A 30 -9.45 -12.44 5.22
N ASN A 31 -9.33 -11.19 5.69
CA ASN A 31 -9.78 -10.78 7.02
C ASN A 31 -9.20 -11.65 8.16
N ALA A 32 -7.98 -12.15 7.95
CA ALA A 32 -7.26 -13.02 8.85
C ALA A 32 -5.98 -12.31 9.36
N PRO A 33 -6.12 -11.32 10.28
CA PRO A 33 -4.97 -10.57 10.79
C PRO A 33 -4.04 -11.51 11.55
N VAL A 34 -2.74 -11.45 11.20
CA VAL A 34 -1.69 -12.16 11.92
C VAL A 34 -1.31 -11.36 13.16
N SER A 35 -1.33 -11.99 14.33
CA SER A 35 -0.97 -11.37 15.60
C SER A 35 0.44 -11.73 16.09
N ALA A 36 0.95 -12.90 15.72
CA ALA A 36 2.31 -13.32 16.05
C ALA A 36 2.85 -14.34 15.04
N VAL A 37 4.16 -14.35 14.91
CA VAL A 37 4.92 -15.35 14.13
C VAL A 37 6.10 -15.78 15.00
N ARG A 38 6.22 -17.08 15.32
CA ARG A 38 7.22 -17.63 16.25
C ARG A 38 7.87 -18.88 15.69
N GLN A 39 9.14 -19.08 15.97
CA GLN A 39 9.84 -20.31 15.65
C GLN A 39 9.56 -21.37 16.71
N THR A 40 9.39 -22.64 16.29
CA THR A 40 9.32 -23.79 17.20
C THR A 40 10.71 -24.39 17.39
N ASP A 41 10.86 -25.28 18.39
CA ASP A 41 12.10 -26.01 18.64
C ASP A 41 12.54 -26.94 17.49
N GLY A 42 11.68 -27.16 16.49
CA GLY A 42 11.92 -28.04 15.32
C GLY A 42 12.03 -27.30 13.99
N ASP A 43 12.57 -26.09 13.96
CA ASP A 43 12.74 -25.25 12.76
C ASP A 43 11.43 -24.99 11.97
N ARG A 44 10.28 -25.13 12.60
CA ARG A 44 8.98 -24.79 12.02
C ARG A 44 8.46 -23.46 12.56
N TRP A 45 7.49 -22.90 11.88
CA TRP A 45 6.93 -21.61 12.18
C TRP A 45 5.47 -21.73 12.64
N LEU A 46 5.14 -21.13 13.76
CA LEU A 46 3.78 -20.94 14.23
C LEU A 46 3.30 -19.56 13.80
N VAL A 47 2.17 -19.50 13.13
CA VAL A 47 1.50 -18.25 12.74
C VAL A 47 0.16 -18.18 13.46
N GLU A 48 0.01 -17.18 14.32
CA GLU A 48 -1.24 -16.90 15.03
C GLU A 48 -2.10 -15.94 14.19
N SER A 49 -3.29 -16.36 13.82
CA SER A 49 -4.22 -15.57 13.01
C SER A 49 -5.67 -15.90 13.34
N GLY A 50 -6.50 -14.88 13.57
CA GLY A 50 -7.93 -15.05 13.82
C GLY A 50 -8.26 -15.92 15.05
N GLY A 51 -7.36 -15.97 16.05
CA GLY A 51 -7.51 -16.81 17.25
C GLY A 51 -7.10 -18.27 17.06
N ALA A 52 -6.63 -18.66 15.88
CA ALA A 52 -6.08 -19.98 15.57
C ALA A 52 -4.56 -19.92 15.38
N THR A 53 -3.90 -21.04 15.63
CA THR A 53 -2.45 -21.20 15.40
C THR A 53 -2.24 -22.24 14.29
N HIS A 54 -1.46 -21.86 13.28
CA HIS A 54 -1.11 -22.70 12.15
C HIS A 54 0.40 -22.96 12.12
N THR A 55 0.82 -24.15 11.70
CA THR A 55 2.23 -24.52 11.64
C THR A 55 2.68 -24.63 10.20
N TYR A 56 3.79 -23.98 9.86
CA TYR A 56 4.38 -23.95 8.52
C TYR A 56 5.86 -24.32 8.55
N ASN A 57 6.39 -24.78 7.41
CA ASN A 57 7.82 -25.06 7.25
C ASN A 57 8.62 -23.75 7.07
N ALA A 58 8.00 -22.74 6.47
CA ALA A 58 8.60 -21.42 6.26
C ALA A 58 7.54 -20.33 6.16
N VAL A 59 7.96 -19.08 6.33
CA VAL A 59 7.11 -17.89 6.24
C VAL A 59 7.79 -16.83 5.36
N ILE A 60 7.06 -16.29 4.39
CA ILE A 60 7.45 -15.09 3.66
C ILE A 60 6.56 -13.95 4.12
N SER A 61 7.12 -12.96 4.80
CA SER A 61 6.42 -11.73 5.14
C SER A 61 6.52 -10.74 3.97
N THR A 62 5.38 -10.27 3.50
CA THR A 62 5.30 -9.19 2.49
C THR A 62 4.88 -7.85 3.11
N SER A 63 4.78 -7.80 4.44
CA SER A 63 4.43 -6.60 5.19
C SER A 63 5.57 -5.59 5.23
N ALA A 64 5.28 -4.37 5.70
CA ALA A 64 6.34 -3.41 6.02
C ALA A 64 7.29 -4.00 7.09
N PRO A 65 8.61 -3.73 7.00
CA PRO A 65 9.60 -4.27 7.94
C PRO A 65 9.28 -4.03 9.41
N GLN A 66 8.71 -2.88 9.76
CA GLN A 66 8.28 -2.57 11.12
C GLN A 66 7.11 -3.45 11.60
N ILE A 67 6.29 -3.95 10.67
CA ILE A 67 5.24 -4.92 10.99
C ILE A 67 5.86 -6.28 11.27
N LEU A 68 6.79 -6.76 10.42
CA LEU A 68 7.53 -7.98 10.68
C LEU A 68 8.23 -7.94 12.05
N ARG A 69 8.88 -6.81 12.37
CA ARG A 69 9.56 -6.59 13.66
C ARG A 69 8.62 -6.77 14.86
N ARG A 70 7.34 -6.38 14.73
CA ARG A 70 6.32 -6.53 15.78
C ARG A 70 5.76 -7.96 15.86
N LEU A 71 5.72 -8.66 14.74
CA LEU A 71 5.17 -10.02 14.67
C LEU A 71 6.17 -11.10 15.13
N VAL A 72 7.48 -10.84 14.95
CA VAL A 72 8.56 -11.79 15.26
C VAL A 72 9.46 -11.17 16.33
N HIS A 73 9.30 -11.62 17.57
CA HIS A 73 10.07 -11.09 18.71
C HIS A 73 11.49 -11.67 18.80
N GLU A 74 11.73 -12.84 18.21
CA GLU A 74 12.99 -13.57 18.22
C GLU A 74 14.04 -13.03 17.24
N LEU A 75 13.72 -11.99 16.46
CA LEU A 75 14.68 -11.36 15.55
C LEU A 75 15.90 -10.84 16.33
N PRO A 76 17.13 -11.17 15.87
CA PRO A 76 18.34 -10.65 16.49
C PRO A 76 18.35 -9.11 16.51
N ASP A 77 18.82 -8.51 17.60
CA ASP A 77 18.79 -7.07 17.80
C ASP A 77 19.41 -6.26 16.65
N ALA A 78 20.53 -6.73 16.11
CA ALA A 78 21.19 -6.07 14.98
C ALA A 78 20.33 -6.05 13.70
N TYR A 79 19.52 -7.10 13.46
CA TYR A 79 18.60 -7.14 12.32
C TYR A 79 17.35 -6.32 12.62
N ALA A 80 16.81 -6.43 13.81
CA ALA A 80 15.68 -5.62 14.27
C ALA A 80 15.97 -4.13 14.13
N ALA A 81 17.16 -3.67 14.52
CA ALA A 81 17.59 -2.27 14.37
C ALA A 81 17.63 -1.83 12.89
N LYS A 82 18.01 -2.72 11.94
CA LYS A 82 17.94 -2.40 10.51
C LYS A 82 16.50 -2.18 10.04
N LEU A 83 15.55 -3.01 10.52
CA LEU A 83 14.14 -2.86 10.17
C LEU A 83 13.56 -1.54 10.73
N ASP A 84 13.92 -1.19 11.95
CA ASP A 84 13.47 0.03 12.63
C ASP A 84 14.07 1.31 12.02
N ALA A 85 15.26 1.22 11.42
CA ALA A 85 15.93 2.34 10.77
C ALA A 85 15.26 2.77 9.45
N LEU A 86 14.49 1.90 8.81
CA LEU A 86 13.80 2.21 7.56
C LEU A 86 12.68 3.23 7.82
N LYS A 87 12.58 4.23 6.95
CA LYS A 87 11.58 5.30 7.08
C LYS A 87 10.51 5.18 6.02
N TYR A 88 9.33 5.67 6.35
CA TYR A 88 8.17 5.68 5.48
C TYR A 88 7.45 7.01 5.56
N MET A 89 6.80 7.37 4.45
CA MET A 89 5.65 8.25 4.46
C MET A 89 4.39 7.39 4.51
N GLY A 90 3.41 7.85 5.27
CA GLY A 90 2.07 7.36 5.17
C GLY A 90 1.35 7.96 3.96
N ALA A 91 0.14 7.49 3.68
CA ALA A 91 -0.75 8.09 2.70
C ALA A 91 -2.18 8.16 3.21
N ALA A 92 -2.86 9.21 2.82
CA ALA A 92 -4.31 9.36 2.96
C ALA A 92 -4.90 9.68 1.58
N VAL A 93 -5.91 8.92 1.18
CA VAL A 93 -6.59 9.08 -0.10
C VAL A 93 -8.09 9.05 0.12
N VAL A 94 -8.77 10.06 -0.42
CA VAL A 94 -10.23 10.09 -0.55
C VAL A 94 -10.58 9.86 -2.01
N ILE A 95 -11.42 8.86 -2.27
CA ILE A 95 -11.93 8.57 -3.60
C ILE A 95 -13.40 8.96 -3.63
N LEU A 96 -13.79 9.69 -4.65
CA LEU A 96 -15.16 10.13 -4.87
C LEU A 96 -15.68 9.59 -6.21
N ALA A 97 -16.89 9.04 -6.21
CA ALA A 97 -17.65 8.78 -7.41
C ALA A 97 -18.67 9.91 -7.57
N LEU A 98 -18.54 10.64 -8.68
CA LEU A 98 -19.36 11.81 -8.98
C LEU A 98 -20.32 11.51 -10.12
N ASP A 99 -21.49 12.16 -10.14
CA ASP A 99 -22.46 12.06 -11.23
C ASP A 99 -22.06 12.89 -12.46
N ARG A 100 -21.06 13.77 -12.31
CA ARG A 100 -20.53 14.62 -13.37
C ARG A 100 -19.05 14.93 -13.19
N GLN A 101 -18.43 15.36 -14.29
CA GLN A 101 -16.99 15.63 -14.38
C GLN A 101 -16.60 16.83 -13.52
N LEU A 102 -15.51 16.67 -12.74
CA LEU A 102 -14.92 17.77 -11.94
C LEU A 102 -13.95 18.60 -12.78
N LEU A 103 -12.97 17.97 -13.44
CA LEU A 103 -11.95 18.63 -14.26
C LEU A 103 -12.38 18.60 -15.72
N THR A 104 -13.19 19.59 -16.12
CA THR A 104 -13.86 19.64 -17.42
C THR A 104 -12.94 19.94 -18.60
N ASP A 105 -11.69 20.32 -18.34
CA ASP A 105 -10.64 20.53 -19.34
C ASP A 105 -9.95 19.23 -19.79
N GLY A 106 -10.33 18.09 -19.21
CA GLY A 106 -9.75 16.77 -19.51
C GLY A 106 -8.44 16.47 -18.76
N THR A 107 -8.05 17.31 -17.81
CA THR A 107 -6.88 17.06 -16.96
C THR A 107 -7.06 15.75 -16.18
N TYR A 108 -6.11 14.81 -16.35
CA TYR A 108 -6.09 13.55 -15.64
C TYR A 108 -5.45 13.67 -14.26
N TRP A 109 -4.29 14.33 -14.19
CA TRP A 109 -3.50 14.48 -12.98
C TRP A 109 -3.11 15.93 -12.74
N LEU A 110 -3.45 16.45 -11.57
CA LEU A 110 -3.10 17.78 -11.12
C LEU A 110 -2.28 17.67 -9.82
N SER A 111 -1.04 18.15 -9.85
CA SER A 111 -0.21 18.30 -8.66
C SER A 111 -0.44 19.68 -8.06
N LEU A 112 -0.70 19.72 -6.76
CA LEU A 112 -0.99 20.94 -6.03
C LEU A 112 0.25 21.45 -5.29
N PRO A 113 0.38 22.77 -5.08
CA PRO A 113 1.52 23.31 -4.36
C PRO A 113 1.49 22.86 -2.88
N ALA A 114 2.66 22.49 -2.37
CA ALA A 114 2.86 22.19 -0.96
C ALA A 114 3.37 23.44 -0.23
N GLU A 115 2.50 24.43 -0.08
CA GLU A 115 2.89 25.74 0.44
C GLU A 115 3.21 25.74 1.95
N HIS A 116 2.69 24.77 2.68
CA HIS A 116 2.89 24.68 4.12
C HIS A 116 3.10 23.21 4.54
N PRO A 117 4.10 22.91 5.41
CA PRO A 117 4.31 21.56 5.93
C PRO A 117 3.13 21.06 6.79
N ASP A 118 2.45 21.95 7.48
CA ASP A 118 1.21 21.68 8.21
C ASP A 118 0.01 21.79 7.25
N LYS A 119 -0.58 20.66 6.89
CA LYS A 119 -1.68 20.56 5.93
C LYS A 119 -2.96 21.23 6.42
N SER A 120 -3.15 21.42 7.72
CA SER A 120 -4.30 22.13 8.27
C SER A 120 -4.24 23.64 7.95
N ARG A 121 -3.05 24.15 7.60
CA ARG A 121 -2.77 25.55 7.27
C ARG A 121 -2.48 25.76 5.78
N ALA A 122 -2.36 24.67 5.01
CA ALA A 122 -2.18 24.74 3.57
C ALA A 122 -3.51 25.11 2.88
N GLU A 123 -3.43 25.80 1.75
CA GLU A 123 -4.60 26.11 0.92
C GLU A 123 -5.29 24.81 0.47
N PHE A 124 -4.48 23.79 0.11
CA PHE A 124 -4.97 22.46 -0.27
C PHE A 124 -4.60 21.43 0.77
N PRO A 125 -5.58 20.68 1.31
CA PRO A 125 -5.35 19.65 2.32
C PRO A 125 -4.77 18.34 1.74
N PHE A 126 -4.52 18.27 0.44
CA PHE A 126 -3.90 17.14 -0.27
C PHE A 126 -2.99 17.64 -1.39
N LEU A 127 -2.10 16.78 -1.87
CA LEU A 127 -1.05 17.14 -2.84
C LEU A 127 -1.43 16.82 -4.28
N ALA A 128 -2.29 15.82 -4.50
CA ALA A 128 -2.66 15.37 -5.83
C ALA A 128 -4.17 15.24 -5.97
N LEU A 129 -4.69 15.77 -7.09
CA LEU A 129 -6.05 15.59 -7.56
C LEU A 129 -5.99 14.83 -8.89
N VAL A 130 -6.65 13.67 -8.94
CA VAL A 130 -6.64 12.82 -10.14
C VAL A 130 -8.07 12.52 -10.53
N GLU A 131 -8.51 12.98 -11.70
CA GLU A 131 -9.77 12.52 -12.27
C GLU A 131 -9.50 11.34 -13.20
N HIS A 132 -9.60 10.14 -12.62
CA HIS A 132 -9.25 8.89 -13.28
C HIS A 132 -10.02 8.65 -14.57
N THR A 133 -11.26 9.08 -14.62
CA THR A 133 -12.14 8.94 -15.76
C THR A 133 -11.91 9.95 -16.89
N ASN A 134 -10.95 10.87 -16.73
CA ASN A 134 -10.38 11.64 -17.85
C ASN A 134 -9.30 10.84 -18.61
N TYR A 135 -8.85 9.72 -18.03
CA TYR A 135 -7.91 8.77 -18.64
C TYR A 135 -8.59 7.45 -19.04
N MET A 136 -9.48 6.92 -18.20
CA MET A 136 -10.21 5.67 -18.40
C MET A 136 -11.69 5.94 -18.68
N ASP A 137 -12.29 5.16 -19.58
CA ASP A 137 -13.70 5.30 -19.88
C ASP A 137 -14.55 4.99 -18.64
N ARG A 138 -15.45 5.91 -18.31
CA ARG A 138 -16.35 5.81 -17.16
C ARG A 138 -17.33 4.62 -17.23
N SER A 139 -17.54 4.02 -18.41
CA SER A 139 -18.36 2.82 -18.53
C SER A 139 -17.85 1.65 -17.69
N HIS A 140 -16.52 1.59 -17.43
CA HIS A 140 -15.93 0.62 -16.55
C HIS A 140 -16.25 0.85 -15.06
N TYR A 141 -16.82 2.01 -14.71
CA TYR A 141 -17.12 2.44 -13.33
C TYR A 141 -18.60 2.76 -13.13
N GLY A 142 -19.48 2.09 -13.87
CA GLY A 142 -20.93 2.27 -13.76
C GLY A 142 -21.44 3.63 -14.24
N GLY A 143 -20.65 4.33 -15.05
CA GLY A 143 -20.95 5.65 -15.59
C GLY A 143 -20.57 6.81 -14.67
N ASP A 144 -20.00 6.55 -13.49
CA ASP A 144 -19.55 7.57 -12.55
C ASP A 144 -18.20 8.17 -12.99
N HIS A 145 -17.96 9.41 -12.59
CA HIS A 145 -16.67 10.07 -12.67
C HIS A 145 -15.88 9.80 -11.40
N LEU A 146 -14.67 9.25 -11.53
CA LEU A 146 -13.83 8.91 -10.38
C LEU A 146 -12.77 9.97 -10.14
N VAL A 147 -12.79 10.54 -8.94
CA VAL A 147 -11.82 11.54 -8.48
C VAL A 147 -11.08 11.01 -7.26
N TYR A 148 -9.75 11.11 -7.30
CA TYR A 148 -8.86 10.77 -6.18
C TYR A 148 -8.22 12.04 -5.66
N CYS A 149 -8.36 12.27 -4.36
CA CYS A 149 -7.65 13.32 -3.64
C CYS A 149 -6.67 12.63 -2.70
N GLY A 150 -5.37 12.85 -2.86
CA GLY A 150 -4.39 12.09 -2.10
C GLY A 150 -3.17 12.87 -1.68
N ASP A 151 -2.55 12.43 -0.59
CA ASP A 151 -1.29 12.97 -0.09
C ASP A 151 -0.42 11.90 0.55
N TYR A 152 0.90 12.15 0.51
CA TYR A 152 1.89 11.49 1.35
C TYR A 152 2.15 12.35 2.59
N ILE A 153 1.96 11.76 3.75
CA ILE A 153 2.00 12.45 5.05
C ILE A 153 2.91 11.70 6.03
N PRO A 154 3.48 12.38 7.04
CA PRO A 154 4.18 11.69 8.11
C PRO A 154 3.31 10.60 8.75
N PRO A 155 3.88 9.45 9.20
CA PRO A 155 3.10 8.35 9.78
C PRO A 155 2.34 8.70 11.06
N ASP A 156 2.70 9.80 11.72
CA ASP A 156 2.09 10.36 12.93
C ASP A 156 1.15 11.56 12.65
N HIS A 157 0.84 11.83 11.36
CA HIS A 157 -0.02 12.94 10.98
C HIS A 157 -1.45 12.78 11.48
N GLU A 158 -2.11 13.88 11.85
CA GLU A 158 -3.48 13.93 12.40
C GLU A 158 -4.54 13.24 11.51
N TYR A 159 -4.31 13.15 10.18
CA TYR A 159 -5.25 12.48 9.28
C TYR A 159 -5.46 11.00 9.59
N PHE A 160 -4.56 10.37 10.34
CA PHE A 160 -4.72 8.99 10.79
C PHE A 160 -5.67 8.84 11.97
N ASP A 161 -5.95 9.93 12.67
CA ASP A 161 -6.77 9.96 13.89
C ASP A 161 -8.18 10.53 13.62
N LEU A 162 -8.38 11.23 12.48
CA LEU A 162 -9.69 11.71 12.05
C LEU A 162 -10.62 10.53 11.69
N SER A 163 -11.93 10.71 11.86
CA SER A 163 -12.92 9.83 11.26
C SER A 163 -12.86 9.89 9.72
N GLU A 164 -13.43 8.92 9.03
CA GLU A 164 -13.51 8.92 7.56
C GLU A 164 -14.29 10.11 7.04
N ASP A 165 -15.37 10.47 7.73
CA ASP A 165 -16.21 11.60 7.35
C ASP A 165 -15.48 12.93 7.51
N GLU A 166 -14.80 13.16 8.65
CA GLU A 166 -14.03 14.39 8.88
C GLU A 166 -12.92 14.59 7.84
N LEU A 167 -12.19 13.51 7.50
CA LEU A 167 -11.14 13.60 6.47
C LEU A 167 -11.73 13.88 5.10
N ALA A 168 -12.81 13.17 4.73
CA ALA A 168 -13.48 13.36 3.45
C ALA A 168 -14.04 14.77 3.31
N GLU A 169 -14.72 15.29 4.34
CA GLU A 169 -15.26 16.65 4.35
C GLU A 169 -14.16 17.70 4.19
N ARG A 170 -13.00 17.51 4.84
CA ARG A 170 -11.85 18.41 4.72
C ARG A 170 -11.36 18.48 3.27
N PHE A 171 -11.32 17.35 2.56
CA PHE A 171 -10.87 17.27 1.17
C PHE A 171 -11.94 17.81 0.19
N ILE A 172 -13.21 17.49 0.43
CA ILE A 172 -14.33 17.91 -0.42
C ILE A 172 -14.48 19.43 -0.42
N LYS A 173 -14.25 20.10 0.70
CA LYS A 173 -14.44 21.58 0.85
C LYS A 173 -13.68 22.40 -0.17
N VAL A 174 -12.52 21.93 -0.66
CA VAL A 174 -11.68 22.70 -1.59
C VAL A 174 -11.96 22.38 -3.06
N LEU A 175 -12.83 21.40 -3.37
CA LEU A 175 -13.08 20.98 -4.76
C LEU A 175 -13.74 22.06 -5.62
N HIS A 176 -14.48 22.98 -5.02
CA HIS A 176 -15.05 24.13 -5.72
C HIS A 176 -14.00 25.06 -6.34
N THR A 177 -12.74 25.02 -5.84
CA THR A 177 -11.62 25.77 -6.44
C THR A 177 -11.29 25.26 -7.84
N PHE A 178 -11.47 23.96 -8.09
CA PHE A 178 -11.20 23.34 -9.40
C PHE A 178 -12.40 23.39 -10.34
N ASN A 179 -13.60 23.45 -9.77
CA ASN A 179 -14.83 23.64 -10.55
C ASN A 179 -15.81 24.48 -9.72
N PRO A 180 -16.00 25.76 -10.09
CA PRO A 180 -16.88 26.67 -9.33
C PRO A 180 -18.35 26.20 -9.26
N THR A 181 -18.77 25.28 -10.12
CA THR A 181 -20.13 24.71 -10.09
C THR A 181 -20.22 23.44 -9.26
N PHE A 182 -19.09 22.95 -8.70
CA PHE A 182 -19.09 21.75 -7.87
C PHE A 182 -20.04 21.92 -6.68
N SER A 183 -20.85 20.88 -6.45
CA SER A 183 -21.70 20.73 -5.27
C SER A 183 -21.46 19.35 -4.64
N PRO A 184 -21.47 19.24 -3.31
CA PRO A 184 -21.44 17.93 -2.63
C PRO A 184 -22.53 16.95 -3.08
N GLU A 185 -23.64 17.46 -3.63
CA GLU A 185 -24.71 16.65 -4.21
C GLU A 185 -24.29 15.83 -5.43
N TRP A 186 -23.16 16.17 -6.09
CA TRP A 186 -22.59 15.38 -7.17
C TRP A 186 -22.01 14.05 -6.68
N ILE A 187 -21.73 13.93 -5.36
CA ILE A 187 -21.08 12.76 -4.77
C ILE A 187 -22.10 11.65 -4.60
N ARG A 188 -21.93 10.57 -5.35
CA ARG A 188 -22.73 9.36 -5.23
C ARG A 188 -22.17 8.37 -4.21
N LYS A 189 -20.82 8.30 -4.13
CA LYS A 189 -20.10 7.42 -3.19
C LYS A 189 -18.79 8.07 -2.80
N LYS A 190 -18.31 7.74 -1.60
CA LYS A 190 -16.99 8.12 -1.11
C LYS A 190 -16.31 6.95 -0.42
N TRP A 191 -15.00 6.89 -0.52
CA TRP A 191 -14.14 5.93 0.18
C TRP A 191 -12.94 6.67 0.73
N VAL A 192 -12.46 6.25 1.90
CA VAL A 192 -11.28 6.79 2.56
C VAL A 192 -10.29 5.67 2.80
N PHE A 193 -9.07 5.82 2.30
CA PHE A 193 -7.99 4.87 2.49
C PHE A 193 -6.82 5.55 3.18
N ARG A 194 -6.26 4.88 4.18
CA ARG A 194 -5.11 5.37 4.93
C ARG A 194 -4.15 4.23 5.23
N THR A 195 -2.86 4.50 5.09
CA THR A 195 -1.81 3.58 5.52
C THR A 195 -0.59 4.34 6.01
N ARG A 196 -0.01 3.90 7.13
CA ARG A 196 1.20 4.51 7.70
C ARG A 196 2.48 4.09 6.97
N TYR A 197 2.43 3.06 6.15
CA TYR A 197 3.57 2.48 5.42
C TYR A 197 3.31 2.47 3.91
N ALA A 198 3.05 3.65 3.33
CA ALA A 198 2.71 3.76 1.92
C ALA A 198 3.96 3.87 1.03
N GLN A 199 4.90 4.74 1.40
CA GLN A 199 6.06 5.07 0.60
C GLN A 199 7.34 4.89 1.41
N PRO A 200 8.22 3.94 1.08
CA PRO A 200 9.58 3.91 1.62
C PRO A 200 10.33 5.18 1.24
N VAL A 201 11.09 5.74 2.19
CA VAL A 201 11.92 6.92 1.97
C VAL A 201 13.38 6.49 1.91
N PRO A 202 14.02 6.48 0.73
CA PRO A 202 15.42 6.11 0.61
C PRO A 202 16.33 7.22 1.16
N PHE A 203 17.42 6.81 1.80
CA PHE A 203 18.48 7.69 2.29
C PHE A 203 19.76 7.54 1.49
N VAL A 204 20.70 8.44 1.76
CA VAL A 204 22.07 8.30 1.28
C VAL A 204 22.65 6.97 1.76
N ASN A 205 23.28 6.21 0.87
CA ASN A 205 23.80 4.86 1.12
C ASN A 205 22.72 3.79 1.47
N GLN A 206 21.50 3.98 1.04
CA GLN A 206 20.39 3.06 1.30
C GLN A 206 20.73 1.60 0.98
N SER A 207 21.48 1.33 -0.10
CA SER A 207 21.90 -0.02 -0.49
C SER A 207 22.61 -0.81 0.62
N GLN A 208 23.32 -0.12 1.52
CA GLN A 208 24.03 -0.73 2.66
C GLN A 208 23.13 -1.00 3.86
N ALA A 209 22.02 -0.25 3.95
CA ALA A 209 21.05 -0.34 5.05
C ALA A 209 19.91 -1.34 4.78
N LEU A 210 19.72 -1.75 3.53
CA LEU A 210 18.61 -2.64 3.19
C LEU A 210 18.77 -4.02 3.85
N PRO A 211 17.70 -4.56 4.43
CA PRO A 211 17.69 -5.94 4.90
C PRO A 211 17.69 -6.89 3.71
N ASP A 212 18.34 -8.04 3.86
CA ASP A 212 18.26 -9.13 2.88
C ASP A 212 16.86 -9.75 2.87
N VAL A 213 16.53 -10.47 1.78
CA VAL A 213 15.28 -11.24 1.69
C VAL A 213 15.30 -12.40 2.67
N ARG A 214 16.44 -13.13 2.81
CA ARG A 214 16.64 -14.08 3.90
C ARG A 214 16.84 -13.30 5.20
N THR A 215 16.03 -13.57 6.21
CA THR A 215 16.29 -13.05 7.55
C THR A 215 17.37 -13.91 8.25
N PRO A 216 17.92 -13.46 9.38
CA PRO A 216 18.83 -14.30 10.18
C PRO A 216 18.17 -15.58 10.77
N LEU A 217 16.83 -15.65 10.78
CA LEU A 217 16.10 -16.81 11.26
C LEU A 217 15.78 -17.74 10.09
N ARG A 218 16.24 -18.99 10.16
CA ARG A 218 16.01 -19.99 9.11
C ARG A 218 14.52 -20.17 8.81
N GLY A 219 14.15 -20.17 7.54
CA GLY A 219 12.77 -20.34 7.09
C GLY A 219 11.90 -19.09 7.20
N LEU A 220 12.46 -17.93 7.61
CA LEU A 220 11.77 -16.66 7.60
C LEU A 220 12.37 -15.72 6.55
N TYR A 221 11.50 -15.16 5.70
CA TYR A 221 11.88 -14.25 4.61
C TYR A 221 11.11 -12.96 4.69
N LEU A 222 11.74 -11.87 4.24
CA LEU A 222 11.11 -10.56 4.06
C LEU A 222 11.15 -10.17 2.59
N ALA A 223 9.98 -9.92 2.00
CA ALA A 223 9.84 -9.44 0.62
C ALA A 223 8.98 -8.16 0.60
N SER A 224 9.59 -7.03 0.87
CA SER A 224 8.92 -5.74 1.04
C SER A 224 9.35 -4.73 -0.02
N MET A 225 8.45 -3.81 -0.36
CA MET A 225 8.76 -2.70 -1.28
C MET A 225 9.90 -1.80 -0.81
N SER A 226 10.23 -1.77 0.49
CA SER A 226 11.41 -1.06 1.01
C SER A 226 12.75 -1.61 0.52
N GLN A 227 12.77 -2.86 0.01
CA GLN A 227 13.97 -3.52 -0.52
C GLN A 227 14.17 -3.24 -2.02
N VAL A 228 13.23 -2.54 -2.66
CA VAL A 228 13.36 -2.09 -4.05
C VAL A 228 14.28 -0.87 -4.09
N TYR A 229 15.45 -1.02 -4.72
CA TYR A 229 16.46 0.04 -4.83
C TYR A 229 17.39 -0.26 -6.02
N PRO A 230 17.84 0.72 -6.79
CA PRO A 230 17.58 2.17 -6.67
C PRO A 230 16.25 2.65 -7.30
N TRP A 231 15.43 1.72 -7.71
CA TRP A 231 14.17 1.99 -8.38
C TRP A 231 13.07 2.41 -7.40
N ASP A 232 12.02 3.04 -7.92
CA ASP A 232 10.82 3.30 -7.15
C ASP A 232 9.93 2.05 -7.11
N ARG A 233 9.02 1.99 -6.12
CA ARG A 233 8.07 0.89 -5.99
C ARG A 233 7.14 0.80 -7.20
N GLY A 234 6.68 -0.41 -7.48
CA GLY A 234 5.74 -0.68 -8.55
C GLY A 234 5.29 -2.14 -8.57
N THR A 235 4.20 -2.44 -9.24
CA THR A 235 3.64 -3.79 -9.34
C THR A 235 4.63 -4.78 -9.96
N ASN A 236 5.43 -4.34 -10.95
CA ASN A 236 6.48 -5.14 -11.57
C ASN A 236 7.55 -5.56 -10.54
N TYR A 237 7.96 -4.64 -9.65
CA TYR A 237 8.92 -4.93 -8.58
C TYR A 237 8.32 -5.80 -7.48
N ALA A 238 7.01 -5.68 -7.20
CA ALA A 238 6.32 -6.58 -6.29
C ALA A 238 6.35 -8.03 -6.80
N VAL A 239 6.11 -8.23 -8.09
CA VAL A 239 6.21 -9.55 -8.75
C VAL A 239 7.65 -10.07 -8.69
N GLU A 240 8.65 -9.24 -8.99
CA GLU A 240 10.07 -9.60 -8.93
C GLU A 240 10.48 -10.00 -7.52
N MET A 241 10.12 -9.22 -6.50
CA MET A 241 10.42 -9.53 -5.09
C MET A 241 9.75 -10.83 -4.64
N GLY A 242 8.49 -11.07 -5.04
CA GLY A 242 7.78 -12.30 -4.74
C GLY A 242 8.47 -13.52 -5.37
N ARG A 243 8.87 -13.42 -6.63
CA ARG A 243 9.63 -14.49 -7.34
C ARG A 243 10.97 -14.76 -6.69
N ARG A 244 11.70 -13.71 -6.30
CA ARG A 244 12.99 -13.81 -5.60
C ARG A 244 12.84 -14.53 -4.27
N ALA A 245 11.88 -14.12 -3.44
CA ALA A 245 11.64 -14.73 -2.14
C ALA A 245 11.24 -16.21 -2.27
N ALA A 246 10.35 -16.55 -3.21
CA ALA A 246 9.94 -17.92 -3.47
C ALA A 246 11.11 -18.79 -4.00
N GLY A 247 11.99 -18.22 -4.84
CA GLY A 247 13.20 -18.91 -5.32
C GLY A 247 14.15 -19.27 -4.19
N LEU A 248 14.45 -18.28 -3.32
CA LEU A 248 15.32 -18.46 -2.16
C LEU A 248 14.76 -19.48 -1.17
N LEU A 249 13.45 -19.43 -0.92
CA LEU A 249 12.77 -20.40 -0.06
C LEU A 249 12.89 -21.83 -0.62
N ARG A 250 12.68 -21.99 -1.93
CA ARG A 250 12.80 -23.31 -2.58
C ARG A 250 14.23 -23.85 -2.48
N GLU A 251 15.25 -23.05 -2.77
CA GLU A 251 16.65 -23.41 -2.62
C GLU A 251 16.96 -23.92 -1.19
N ASP A 252 16.44 -23.22 -0.17
CA ASP A 252 16.69 -23.54 1.23
C ASP A 252 15.91 -24.78 1.73
N LEU A 253 14.84 -25.18 1.03
CA LEU A 253 14.08 -26.42 1.34
C LEU A 253 14.62 -27.65 0.62
N GLU A 254 15.30 -27.45 -0.53
CA GLU A 254 15.87 -28.55 -1.35
C GLU A 254 17.31 -28.87 -0.95
N GLY A 255 18.02 -28.00 -0.24
CA GLY A 255 19.39 -28.13 0.24
C GLY A 255 19.47 -28.56 1.69
#